data_0a4da97f0ea7bea1f163aa5f44ed047d
#
_entry.id   0a4da97f0ea7bea1f163aa5f44ed047d
#
_cell.length_a   1.000
_cell.length_b   1.000
_cell.length_c   1.000
_cell.angle_alpha   90.00
_cell.angle_beta   90.00
_cell.angle_gamma   90.00
#
_symmetry.space_group_name_H-M   'P 1'
#
loop_
_entity.id
_entity.type
_entity.pdbx_description
1 polymer ?
#
loop_
_entity_poly.entity_id
_entity_poly.type
_entity_poly.pdbx_seq_one_letter_code
_entity_poly.pdbx_strand_id
1 'polypeptide(L)'
;MYADIIIKNAKCITVNNKKVFEWLAIKDEKIIAIDNGEKYNSLINKTTIILDAKGKSVLPGFIDSHFHLVQTAMNEEGVNLHNVSSFEEIGEKIKKANLKSKETIFGVRLEKENLQEKKFPDRKVLDKFSDDTPIWINNLDYQVSILNTYGLLYYKIPFRIDGIELDEKGAPTGIFTGKANATLRTNILNSYSNKNREENIRKLIPKLLEVGITTVNAMEGGYMYSDKDANFIYEHIADFPIDIVLFYQCLDLDKVREKKLKRIGGSLYIDGTRGARTAALTFEYNDKPGEMGRLIFSQKELNVFVEECYINKLQLSLYTIGDRAIETALNAHEYALEKTGIKGLRHRMEHVELASLPQIKRAEKLGLIFSMNPTYERYWEGSNKMYSERLGKRYVETNKFRETIDSGLTLCGGSDSDVCDYNPFVGIHSAVNHPVKKHRISLYEAIKMYTINGAYAIFEENNKGSLEIGKLADIIILDRDIFEIDTESIDKVKVLCTIKSGKILYNTI
;
A
#
# COMPACT_ATOMS: atom_id res chain seq x y z
N MET A 1 -35.92 -16.83 -10.48
CA MET A 1 -35.16 -15.55 -10.55
C MET A 1 -34.11 -15.75 -11.62
N TYR A 2 -33.92 -14.79 -12.56
CA TYR A 2 -32.92 -14.89 -13.60
C TYR A 2 -31.67 -14.09 -13.19
N ALA A 3 -30.49 -14.57 -13.59
CA ALA A 3 -29.23 -13.91 -13.35
C ALA A 3 -29.00 -12.78 -14.39
N ASP A 4 -28.25 -11.74 -13.97
CA ASP A 4 -27.74 -10.72 -14.89
C ASP A 4 -26.46 -11.19 -15.55
N ILE A 5 -25.59 -11.88 -14.79
CA ILE A 5 -24.34 -12.43 -15.29
C ILE A 5 -24.20 -13.88 -14.80
N ILE A 6 -23.73 -14.77 -15.68
CA ILE A 6 -23.31 -16.12 -15.35
C ILE A 6 -21.86 -16.29 -15.79
N ILE A 7 -20.98 -16.70 -14.89
CA ILE A 7 -19.63 -17.14 -15.19
C ILE A 7 -19.65 -18.66 -15.16
N LYS A 8 -19.37 -19.31 -16.29
CA LYS A 8 -19.39 -20.76 -16.46
C LYS A 8 -18.06 -21.32 -16.89
N ASN A 9 -17.91 -22.65 -16.88
CA ASN A 9 -16.69 -23.36 -17.23
C ASN A 9 -15.49 -22.77 -16.46
N ALA A 10 -15.67 -22.53 -15.18
CA ALA A 10 -14.75 -21.82 -14.31
C ALA A 10 -14.15 -22.72 -13.24
N LYS A 11 -13.03 -22.30 -12.65
CA LYS A 11 -12.57 -22.77 -11.35
C LYS A 11 -12.84 -21.63 -10.34
N CYS A 12 -14.06 -21.57 -9.83
CA CYS A 12 -14.50 -20.59 -8.84
C CYS A 12 -13.98 -20.98 -7.46
N ILE A 13 -12.96 -20.28 -6.96
CA ILE A 13 -12.28 -20.60 -5.70
C ILE A 13 -12.85 -19.73 -4.59
N THR A 14 -13.48 -20.35 -3.60
CA THR A 14 -14.20 -19.63 -2.55
C THR A 14 -13.31 -18.94 -1.52
N VAL A 15 -12.02 -19.18 -1.49
CA VAL A 15 -10.96 -18.72 -0.58
C VAL A 15 -11.26 -18.84 0.92
N ASN A 16 -12.51 -18.95 1.34
CA ASN A 16 -12.87 -19.12 2.75
C ASN A 16 -12.72 -20.58 3.22
N ASN A 17 -13.15 -21.54 2.40
CA ASN A 17 -13.24 -22.96 2.77
C ASN A 17 -12.57 -23.93 1.77
N LYS A 18 -11.73 -23.42 0.87
CA LYS A 18 -11.01 -24.18 -0.19
C LYS A 18 -11.92 -24.94 -1.16
N LYS A 19 -13.20 -24.60 -1.26
CA LYS A 19 -14.07 -25.22 -2.26
C LYS A 19 -13.86 -24.59 -3.63
N VAL A 20 -14.00 -25.41 -4.65
CA VAL A 20 -13.94 -24.99 -6.06
C VAL A 20 -15.26 -25.40 -6.70
N PHE A 21 -15.86 -24.47 -7.46
CA PHE A 21 -17.09 -24.66 -8.19
C PHE A 21 -16.90 -24.34 -9.67
N GLU A 22 -17.77 -24.87 -10.54
CA GLU A 22 -17.62 -24.74 -11.99
C GLU A 22 -18.31 -23.51 -12.55
N TRP A 23 -19.21 -22.89 -11.79
CA TRP A 23 -19.92 -21.68 -12.21
C TRP A 23 -20.45 -20.88 -11.03
N LEU A 24 -20.74 -19.61 -11.28
CA LEU A 24 -21.48 -18.74 -10.37
C LEU A 24 -22.44 -17.83 -11.17
N ALA A 25 -23.48 -17.38 -10.48
CA ALA A 25 -24.50 -16.48 -11.02
C ALA A 25 -24.63 -15.22 -10.17
N ILE A 26 -24.77 -14.09 -10.84
CA ILE A 26 -24.85 -12.76 -10.24
C ILE A 26 -26.21 -12.16 -10.58
N LYS A 27 -26.86 -11.54 -9.59
CA LYS A 27 -28.06 -10.72 -9.76
C LYS A 27 -27.87 -9.42 -9.01
N ASP A 28 -28.14 -8.31 -9.67
CA ASP A 28 -27.86 -6.98 -9.17
C ASP A 28 -26.37 -6.91 -8.67
N GLU A 29 -26.13 -6.62 -7.42
CA GLU A 29 -24.77 -6.51 -6.87
C GLU A 29 -24.23 -7.80 -6.24
N LYS A 30 -25.04 -8.91 -6.23
CA LYS A 30 -24.74 -10.07 -5.36
C LYS A 30 -24.61 -11.38 -6.12
N ILE A 31 -23.77 -12.27 -5.54
CA ILE A 31 -23.73 -13.68 -5.92
C ILE A 31 -25.01 -14.34 -5.43
N ILE A 32 -25.83 -14.89 -6.34
CA ILE A 32 -27.10 -15.55 -6.02
C ILE A 32 -27.00 -17.08 -6.05
N ALA A 33 -26.02 -17.61 -6.76
CA ALA A 33 -25.78 -19.06 -6.82
C ALA A 33 -24.32 -19.32 -7.16
N ILE A 34 -23.80 -20.45 -6.67
CA ILE A 34 -22.49 -21.01 -7.01
C ILE A 34 -22.58 -22.53 -6.86
N ASP A 35 -22.26 -23.30 -7.91
CA ASP A 35 -22.46 -24.76 -7.94
C ASP A 35 -21.61 -25.42 -9.06
N ASN A 36 -21.80 -26.71 -9.24
CA ASN A 36 -21.21 -27.53 -10.30
C ASN A 36 -22.29 -27.98 -11.30
N GLY A 37 -21.84 -28.44 -12.48
CA GLY A 37 -22.71 -28.95 -13.54
C GLY A 37 -23.49 -27.83 -14.23
N GLU A 38 -24.68 -28.14 -14.83
CA GLU A 38 -25.38 -27.25 -15.76
C GLU A 38 -26.64 -26.58 -15.17
N LYS A 39 -26.82 -26.61 -13.87
CA LYS A 39 -28.01 -26.00 -13.21
C LYS A 39 -28.19 -24.52 -13.49
N TYR A 40 -27.11 -23.80 -13.86
CA TYR A 40 -27.17 -22.39 -14.24
C TYR A 40 -28.08 -22.12 -15.44
N ASN A 41 -28.36 -23.13 -16.31
CA ASN A 41 -29.26 -22.98 -17.45
C ASN A 41 -30.66 -22.49 -17.05
N SER A 42 -31.15 -22.87 -15.86
CA SER A 42 -32.42 -22.39 -15.33
C SER A 42 -32.45 -20.92 -14.90
N LEU A 43 -31.28 -20.31 -14.78
CA LEU A 43 -31.09 -18.90 -14.38
C LEU A 43 -30.89 -17.98 -15.59
N ILE A 44 -30.87 -18.50 -16.81
CA ILE A 44 -30.63 -17.74 -18.04
C ILE A 44 -31.95 -17.17 -18.58
N ASN A 45 -31.92 -15.92 -18.99
CA ASN A 45 -32.93 -15.29 -19.83
C ASN A 45 -32.27 -14.55 -21.01
N LYS A 46 -33.07 -13.81 -21.79
CA LYS A 46 -32.60 -13.10 -23.01
C LYS A 46 -31.58 -11.98 -22.74
N THR A 47 -31.53 -11.48 -21.50
CA THR A 47 -30.66 -10.36 -21.10
C THR A 47 -29.46 -10.81 -20.25
N THR A 48 -29.40 -12.10 -19.91
CA THR A 48 -28.29 -12.65 -19.11
C THR A 48 -26.99 -12.64 -19.90
N ILE A 49 -25.97 -12.01 -19.36
CA ILE A 49 -24.60 -12.02 -19.90
C ILE A 49 -23.94 -13.33 -19.47
N ILE A 50 -23.37 -14.05 -20.43
CA ILE A 50 -22.65 -15.30 -20.16
C ILE A 50 -21.16 -15.09 -20.41
N LEU A 51 -20.34 -15.25 -19.39
CA LEU A 51 -18.89 -15.23 -19.44
C LEU A 51 -18.38 -16.68 -19.35
N ASP A 52 -17.67 -17.12 -20.36
CA ASP A 52 -17.05 -18.46 -20.39
C ASP A 52 -15.58 -18.37 -19.93
N ALA A 53 -15.29 -18.84 -18.75
CA ALA A 53 -13.94 -18.79 -18.18
C ALA A 53 -12.99 -19.85 -18.75
N LYS A 54 -13.49 -20.81 -19.56
CA LYS A 54 -12.67 -21.84 -20.24
C LYS A 54 -11.67 -22.54 -19.33
N GLY A 55 -12.11 -22.97 -18.15
CA GLY A 55 -11.29 -23.68 -17.13
C GLY A 55 -10.36 -22.81 -16.31
N LYS A 56 -10.43 -21.48 -16.47
CA LYS A 56 -9.57 -20.52 -15.74
C LYS A 56 -10.05 -20.28 -14.31
N SER A 57 -9.14 -19.80 -13.47
CA SER A 57 -9.49 -19.41 -12.09
C SER A 57 -10.36 -18.16 -12.03
N VAL A 58 -11.37 -18.23 -11.17
CA VAL A 58 -12.22 -17.12 -10.77
C VAL A 58 -12.05 -16.91 -9.27
N LEU A 59 -11.65 -15.70 -8.89
CA LEU A 59 -11.34 -15.32 -7.51
C LEU A 59 -12.20 -14.14 -7.07
N PRO A 60 -12.32 -13.88 -5.74
CA PRO A 60 -12.81 -12.59 -5.28
C PRO A 60 -11.92 -11.46 -5.77
N GLY A 61 -12.48 -10.28 -6.01
CA GLY A 61 -11.72 -9.07 -6.28
C GLY A 61 -10.75 -8.75 -5.16
N PHE A 62 -9.57 -8.28 -5.52
CA PHE A 62 -8.52 -8.00 -4.56
C PHE A 62 -8.79 -6.76 -3.72
N ILE A 63 -8.34 -6.82 -2.49
CA ILE A 63 -8.34 -5.75 -1.49
C ILE A 63 -6.89 -5.41 -1.19
N ASP A 64 -6.44 -4.23 -1.58
CA ASP A 64 -5.15 -3.71 -1.16
C ASP A 64 -5.29 -3.08 0.21
N SER A 65 -4.64 -3.68 1.21
CA SER A 65 -4.81 -3.29 2.60
C SER A 65 -3.98 -2.09 3.03
N HIS A 66 -3.04 -1.61 2.20
CA HIS A 66 -2.21 -0.45 2.48
C HIS A 66 -1.87 0.29 1.19
N PHE A 67 -2.48 1.44 0.97
CA PHE A 67 -2.42 2.15 -0.30
C PHE A 67 -2.43 3.67 -0.11
N HIS A 68 -1.54 4.40 -0.75
CA HIS A 68 -1.54 5.87 -0.81
C HIS A 68 -2.22 6.33 -2.10
N LEU A 69 -3.55 6.40 -2.10
CA LEU A 69 -4.33 6.55 -3.33
C LEU A 69 -4.04 7.84 -4.09
N VAL A 70 -4.02 8.97 -3.38
CA VAL A 70 -3.78 10.29 -4.02
C VAL A 70 -2.35 10.37 -4.52
N GLN A 71 -1.37 9.92 -3.71
CA GLN A 71 0.03 9.97 -4.10
C GLN A 71 0.32 9.02 -5.28
N THR A 72 -0.24 7.80 -5.27
CA THR A 72 -0.11 6.87 -6.40
C THR A 72 -0.69 7.47 -7.68
N ALA A 73 -1.88 8.08 -7.59
CA ALA A 73 -2.52 8.71 -8.74
C ALA A 73 -1.69 9.87 -9.31
N MET A 74 -1.07 10.68 -8.43
CA MET A 74 -0.14 11.74 -8.86
C MET A 74 1.09 11.16 -9.56
N ASN A 75 1.66 10.11 -8.99
CA ASN A 75 2.91 9.54 -9.49
C ASN A 75 2.77 8.80 -10.80
N GLU A 76 1.58 8.27 -11.11
CA GLU A 76 1.27 7.68 -12.41
C GLU A 76 1.33 8.71 -13.56
N GLU A 77 1.14 10.00 -13.25
CA GLU A 77 1.31 11.12 -14.19
C GLU A 77 2.74 11.72 -14.14
N GLY A 78 3.56 11.27 -13.19
CA GLY A 78 4.93 11.74 -13.00
C GLY A 78 5.95 11.09 -13.95
N VAL A 79 7.16 11.68 -13.96
CA VAL A 79 8.30 11.14 -14.70
C VAL A 79 8.91 9.99 -13.89
N ASN A 80 8.69 8.77 -14.34
CA ASN A 80 9.26 7.58 -13.70
C ASN A 80 10.78 7.53 -13.89
N LEU A 81 11.52 7.69 -12.78
CA LEU A 81 12.98 7.67 -12.69
C LEU A 81 13.52 6.34 -12.10
N HIS A 82 12.65 5.34 -11.97
CA HIS A 82 13.09 4.01 -11.55
C HIS A 82 14.09 3.43 -12.57
N ASN A 83 15.19 2.87 -12.07
CA ASN A 83 16.26 2.26 -12.87
C ASN A 83 17.04 3.23 -13.79
N VAL A 84 16.89 4.55 -13.64
CA VAL A 84 17.81 5.48 -14.35
C VAL A 84 19.23 5.32 -13.84
N SER A 85 20.19 5.41 -14.77
CA SER A 85 21.60 5.10 -14.50
C SER A 85 22.51 6.33 -14.43
N SER A 86 22.02 7.51 -14.83
CA SER A 86 22.82 8.74 -14.86
C SER A 86 22.00 10.01 -14.78
N PHE A 87 22.65 11.15 -14.46
CA PHE A 87 22.03 12.47 -14.53
C PHE A 87 21.58 12.84 -15.94
N GLU A 88 22.29 12.37 -16.96
CA GLU A 88 21.93 12.60 -18.36
C GLU A 88 20.59 11.94 -18.69
N GLU A 89 20.39 10.68 -18.31
CA GLU A 89 19.13 9.96 -18.51
C GLU A 89 17.97 10.61 -17.75
N ILE A 90 18.20 11.11 -16.51
CA ILE A 90 17.21 11.92 -15.78
C ILE A 90 16.80 13.13 -16.63
N GLY A 91 17.81 13.85 -17.19
CA GLY A 91 17.60 15.03 -17.99
C GLY A 91 16.79 14.78 -19.26
N GLU A 92 17.06 13.68 -19.96
CA GLU A 92 16.30 13.29 -21.14
C GLU A 92 14.81 13.04 -20.83
N LYS A 93 14.53 12.30 -19.75
CA LYS A 93 13.17 12.03 -19.32
C LYS A 93 12.43 13.32 -18.90
N ILE A 94 13.07 14.19 -18.14
CA ILE A 94 12.50 15.48 -17.69
C ILE A 94 12.23 16.41 -18.88
N LYS A 95 13.17 16.57 -19.80
CA LYS A 95 12.99 17.42 -21.01
C LYS A 95 11.82 16.92 -21.85
N LYS A 96 11.67 15.61 -21.99
CA LYS A 96 10.54 15.02 -22.73
C LYS A 96 9.19 15.30 -22.04
N ALA A 97 9.15 15.36 -20.71
CA ALA A 97 7.97 15.70 -19.94
C ALA A 97 7.64 17.20 -20.01
N ASN A 98 8.65 18.08 -19.94
CA ASN A 98 8.50 19.54 -19.98
C ASN A 98 7.81 20.04 -21.27
N LEU A 99 8.00 19.33 -22.39
CA LEU A 99 7.31 19.64 -23.64
C LEU A 99 5.77 19.48 -23.56
N LYS A 100 5.25 18.82 -22.52
CA LYS A 100 3.83 18.49 -22.35
C LYS A 100 3.12 19.29 -21.27
N SER A 101 3.84 19.92 -20.37
CA SER A 101 3.26 20.56 -19.18
C SER A 101 3.95 21.90 -18.89
N LYS A 102 3.14 22.90 -18.46
CA LYS A 102 3.62 24.18 -17.90
C LYS A 102 3.55 24.19 -16.36
N GLU A 103 3.17 23.05 -15.76
CA GLU A 103 3.08 22.85 -14.32
C GLU A 103 4.37 22.21 -13.78
N THR A 104 4.43 21.98 -12.47
CA THR A 104 5.57 21.30 -11.85
C THR A 104 5.82 19.93 -12.48
N ILE A 105 7.07 19.66 -12.87
CA ILE A 105 7.49 18.36 -13.34
C ILE A 105 7.81 17.49 -12.12
N PHE A 106 7.05 16.42 -11.92
CA PHE A 106 7.26 15.46 -10.85
C PHE A 106 8.16 14.32 -11.33
N GLY A 107 9.35 14.18 -10.73
CA GLY A 107 10.18 13.00 -10.87
C GLY A 107 9.92 12.06 -9.69
N VAL A 108 9.71 10.78 -9.95
CA VAL A 108 9.36 9.79 -8.94
C VAL A 108 10.25 8.56 -8.98
N ARG A 109 10.43 7.90 -7.82
CA ARG A 109 11.15 6.62 -7.68
C ARG A 109 12.65 6.70 -8.01
N LEU A 110 13.30 7.83 -7.72
CA LEU A 110 14.74 7.95 -7.93
C LEU A 110 15.53 7.19 -6.85
N GLU A 111 16.47 6.36 -7.27
CA GLU A 111 17.42 5.66 -6.40
C GLU A 111 18.85 6.07 -6.76
N LYS A 112 19.54 6.76 -5.85
CA LYS A 112 20.90 7.24 -6.11
C LYS A 112 21.92 6.09 -6.27
N GLU A 113 21.63 4.95 -5.68
CA GLU A 113 22.44 3.74 -5.75
C GLU A 113 22.53 3.18 -7.17
N ASN A 114 21.52 3.44 -8.02
CA ASN A 114 21.49 3.04 -9.43
C ASN A 114 22.29 4.01 -10.31
N LEU A 115 22.54 5.24 -9.84
CA LEU A 115 23.22 6.26 -10.61
C LEU A 115 24.74 6.00 -10.65
N GLN A 116 25.38 6.28 -11.79
CA GLN A 116 26.82 6.25 -11.95
C GLN A 116 27.52 7.22 -11.00
N GLU A 117 26.90 8.38 -10.76
CA GLU A 117 27.39 9.44 -9.87
C GLU A 117 27.29 9.08 -8.39
N LYS A 118 26.56 8.03 -8.01
CA LYS A 118 26.36 7.55 -6.62
C LYS A 118 25.88 8.63 -5.63
N LYS A 119 25.27 9.68 -6.14
CA LYS A 119 24.70 10.80 -5.37
C LYS A 119 23.43 11.31 -6.03
N PHE A 120 22.64 12.07 -5.28
CA PHE A 120 21.49 12.77 -5.86
C PHE A 120 21.93 13.95 -6.73
N PRO A 121 21.18 14.30 -7.80
CA PRO A 121 21.41 15.53 -8.56
C PRO A 121 21.13 16.73 -7.66
N ASP A 122 21.99 17.75 -7.66
CA ASP A 122 21.72 19.03 -7.03
C ASP A 122 20.87 19.95 -7.95
N ARG A 123 20.44 21.11 -7.40
CA ARG A 123 19.67 22.08 -8.18
C ARG A 123 20.37 22.53 -9.46
N LYS A 124 21.71 22.65 -9.45
CA LYS A 124 22.49 23.08 -10.63
C LYS A 124 22.50 22.04 -11.75
N VAL A 125 22.37 20.77 -11.40
CA VAL A 125 22.17 19.69 -12.38
C VAL A 125 20.77 19.80 -12.96
N LEU A 126 19.73 20.00 -12.12
CA LEU A 126 18.35 20.10 -12.56
C LEU A 126 18.06 21.36 -13.36
N ASP A 127 18.74 22.49 -13.06
CA ASP A 127 18.63 23.75 -13.81
C ASP A 127 19.04 23.61 -15.29
N LYS A 128 19.88 22.61 -15.62
CA LYS A 128 20.22 22.29 -17.02
C LYS A 128 19.07 21.64 -17.79
N PHE A 129 18.05 21.14 -17.09
CA PHE A 129 16.93 20.43 -17.68
C PHE A 129 15.71 21.31 -17.84
N SER A 130 15.49 22.26 -16.91
CA SER A 130 14.55 23.38 -17.02
C SER A 130 14.93 24.49 -16.05
N ASP A 131 14.89 25.72 -16.54
CA ASP A 131 15.17 26.96 -15.79
C ASP A 131 13.91 27.82 -15.56
N ASP A 132 12.80 27.47 -16.20
CA ASP A 132 11.52 28.19 -16.18
C ASP A 132 10.34 27.38 -15.62
N THR A 133 10.54 26.13 -15.32
CA THR A 133 9.51 25.23 -14.79
C THR A 133 10.01 24.56 -13.51
N PRO A 134 9.21 24.49 -12.43
CA PRO A 134 9.60 23.79 -11.22
C PRO A 134 9.82 22.30 -11.50
N ILE A 135 10.95 21.76 -11.05
CA ILE A 135 11.23 20.33 -11.03
C ILE A 135 11.24 19.89 -9.57
N TRP A 136 10.44 18.87 -9.23
CA TRP A 136 10.44 18.22 -7.94
C TRP A 136 10.64 16.72 -8.11
N ILE A 137 11.75 16.20 -7.61
CA ILE A 137 12.08 14.78 -7.65
C ILE A 137 11.98 14.20 -6.24
N ASN A 138 11.30 13.08 -6.11
CA ASN A 138 11.30 12.25 -4.90
C ASN A 138 12.16 11.01 -5.09
N ASN A 139 12.93 10.66 -4.07
CA ASN A 139 13.51 9.33 -4.03
C ASN A 139 12.43 8.26 -3.72
N LEU A 140 12.78 7.00 -3.87
CA LEU A 140 11.84 5.87 -3.83
C LEU A 140 11.06 5.79 -2.51
N ASP A 141 11.71 6.03 -1.36
CA ASP A 141 11.10 5.94 -0.02
C ASP A 141 10.60 7.30 0.53
N TYR A 142 10.54 8.34 -0.31
CA TYR A 142 10.12 9.71 0.04
C TYR A 142 10.89 10.41 1.15
N GLN A 143 12.03 9.86 1.59
CA GLN A 143 12.85 10.49 2.63
C GLN A 143 13.69 11.64 2.09
N VAL A 144 13.81 11.77 0.76
CA VAL A 144 14.57 12.84 0.08
C VAL A 144 13.73 13.45 -1.03
N SER A 145 13.66 14.78 -1.03
CA SER A 145 13.15 15.59 -2.14
C SER A 145 14.25 16.44 -2.74
N ILE A 146 14.18 16.68 -4.04
CA ILE A 146 15.14 17.48 -4.79
C ILE A 146 14.39 18.49 -5.65
N LEU A 147 14.79 19.77 -5.57
CA LEU A 147 14.24 20.86 -6.39
C LEU A 147 15.32 21.49 -7.26
N ASN A 148 14.93 21.95 -8.47
CA ASN A 148 15.73 22.92 -9.22
C ASN A 148 15.65 24.33 -8.59
N THR A 149 16.45 25.28 -9.08
CA THR A 149 16.44 26.66 -8.55
C THR A 149 15.09 27.33 -8.75
N TYR A 150 14.42 27.13 -9.88
CA TYR A 150 13.08 27.67 -10.11
C TYR A 150 12.06 27.12 -9.11
N GLY A 151 12.12 25.82 -8.80
CA GLY A 151 11.26 25.18 -7.79
C GLY A 151 11.46 25.74 -6.38
N LEU A 152 12.71 26.02 -5.97
CA LEU A 152 13.01 26.67 -4.68
C LEU A 152 12.32 28.05 -4.56
N LEU A 153 12.36 28.85 -5.62
CA LEU A 153 11.75 30.17 -5.67
C LEU A 153 10.22 30.08 -5.75
N TYR A 154 9.71 29.19 -6.59
CA TYR A 154 8.28 29.01 -6.82
C TYR A 154 7.54 28.58 -5.55
N TYR A 155 8.06 27.57 -4.83
CA TYR A 155 7.47 27.08 -3.58
C TYR A 155 7.86 27.90 -2.35
N LYS A 156 8.69 28.93 -2.48
CA LYS A 156 9.09 29.86 -1.40
C LYS A 156 9.59 29.12 -0.15
N ILE A 157 10.48 28.15 -0.34
CA ILE A 157 10.98 27.32 0.75
C ILE A 157 11.87 28.15 1.67
N PRO A 158 11.60 28.17 3.01
CA PRO A 158 12.47 28.84 3.97
C PRO A 158 13.82 28.12 4.08
N PHE A 159 14.94 28.86 3.96
CA PHE A 159 16.29 28.29 3.95
C PHE A 159 16.88 27.97 5.33
N ARG A 160 16.11 28.09 6.40
CA ARG A 160 16.57 27.85 7.79
C ARG A 160 15.81 26.73 8.49
N ILE A 161 15.47 25.69 7.76
CA ILE A 161 14.84 24.49 8.32
C ILE A 161 15.91 23.39 8.38
N ASP A 162 15.95 22.65 9.50
CA ASP A 162 16.80 21.47 9.63
C ASP A 162 16.46 20.43 8.56
N GLY A 163 17.51 19.88 7.92
CA GLY A 163 17.40 18.92 6.81
C GLY A 163 17.56 19.54 5.42
N ILE A 164 17.86 20.84 5.29
CA ILE A 164 18.30 21.42 4.02
C ILE A 164 19.80 21.19 3.85
N GLU A 165 20.20 20.58 2.73
CA GLU A 165 21.60 20.44 2.39
C GLU A 165 22.14 21.76 1.82
N LEU A 166 23.30 22.21 2.35
CA LEU A 166 23.97 23.46 1.95
C LEU A 166 25.28 23.14 1.23
N ASP A 167 25.60 23.94 0.23
CA ASP A 167 26.92 23.90 -0.42
C ASP A 167 28.00 24.60 0.44
N GLU A 168 29.25 24.57 0.00
CA GLU A 168 30.41 25.17 0.70
C GLU A 168 30.26 26.69 0.91
N LYS A 169 29.39 27.36 0.18
CA LYS A 169 29.07 28.78 0.29
C LYS A 169 27.84 29.06 1.17
N GLY A 170 27.26 28.01 1.77
CA GLY A 170 26.06 28.12 2.58
C GLY A 170 24.78 28.29 1.78
N ALA A 171 24.77 28.05 0.48
CA ALA A 171 23.58 28.08 -0.36
C ALA A 171 22.91 26.70 -0.44
N PRO A 172 21.55 26.62 -0.48
CA PRO A 172 20.85 25.35 -0.61
C PRO A 172 21.27 24.60 -1.88
N THR A 173 21.58 23.31 -1.76
CA THR A 173 21.88 22.45 -2.91
C THR A 173 20.62 22.03 -3.68
N GLY A 174 19.45 22.24 -3.11
CA GLY A 174 18.17 21.77 -3.63
C GLY A 174 17.76 20.41 -3.08
N ILE A 175 18.57 19.79 -2.21
CA ILE A 175 18.33 18.49 -1.59
C ILE A 175 17.75 18.72 -0.18
N PHE A 176 16.61 18.05 0.10
CA PHE A 176 15.87 18.16 1.34
C PHE A 176 15.71 16.79 1.99
N THR A 177 15.92 16.73 3.30
CA THR A 177 15.74 15.53 4.14
C THR A 177 14.97 15.87 5.41
N GLY A 178 14.52 14.87 6.17
CA GLY A 178 13.91 15.04 7.48
C GLY A 178 12.79 16.09 7.52
N LYS A 179 12.88 17.05 8.45
CA LYS A 179 11.86 18.08 8.66
C LYS A 179 11.68 19.01 7.44
N ALA A 180 12.77 19.36 6.76
CA ALA A 180 12.71 20.19 5.58
C ALA A 180 11.99 19.48 4.43
N ASN A 181 12.28 18.18 4.23
CA ASN A 181 11.59 17.36 3.25
C ASN A 181 10.08 17.26 3.54
N ALA A 182 9.70 16.97 4.79
CA ALA A 182 8.29 16.89 5.17
C ALA A 182 7.55 18.21 4.93
N THR A 183 8.16 19.34 5.32
CA THR A 183 7.58 20.67 5.10
C THR A 183 7.41 20.98 3.61
N LEU A 184 8.43 20.67 2.80
CA LEU A 184 8.40 20.86 1.35
C LEU A 184 7.28 20.02 0.72
N ARG A 185 7.23 18.74 1.02
CA ARG A 185 6.20 17.82 0.48
C ARG A 185 4.80 18.30 0.82
N THR A 186 4.54 18.63 2.10
CA THR A 186 3.24 19.14 2.53
C THR A 186 2.85 20.42 1.78
N ASN A 187 3.80 21.35 1.57
CA ASN A 187 3.52 22.59 0.83
C ASN A 187 3.16 22.32 -0.62
N ILE A 188 3.89 21.43 -1.30
CA ILE A 188 3.63 21.06 -2.70
C ILE A 188 2.28 20.35 -2.80
N LEU A 189 2.03 19.33 -1.98
CA LEU A 189 0.79 18.58 -1.97
C LEU A 189 -0.43 19.45 -1.63
N ASN A 190 -0.26 20.43 -0.73
CA ASN A 190 -1.29 21.41 -0.42
C ASN A 190 -1.62 22.37 -1.59
N SER A 191 -0.68 22.58 -2.52
CA SER A 191 -0.93 23.38 -3.73
C SER A 191 -1.71 22.63 -4.80
N TYR A 192 -1.80 21.31 -4.70
CA TYR A 192 -2.54 20.47 -5.63
C TYR A 192 -4.04 20.74 -5.53
N SER A 193 -4.71 20.91 -6.66
CA SER A 193 -6.15 21.20 -6.70
C SER A 193 -6.99 19.93 -6.51
N ASN A 194 -8.21 20.05 -5.99
CA ASN A 194 -9.14 18.91 -5.92
C ASN A 194 -9.48 18.37 -7.31
N LYS A 195 -9.53 19.24 -8.33
CA LYS A 195 -9.72 18.84 -9.71
C LYS A 195 -8.61 17.89 -10.18
N ASN A 196 -7.35 18.22 -9.89
CA ASN A 196 -6.21 17.36 -10.27
C ASN A 196 -6.25 16.03 -9.51
N ARG A 197 -6.64 16.05 -8.19
CA ARG A 197 -6.83 14.82 -7.41
C ARG A 197 -7.84 13.90 -8.07
N GLU A 198 -9.02 14.45 -8.40
CA GLU A 198 -10.09 13.70 -9.04
C GLU A 198 -9.67 13.13 -10.39
N GLU A 199 -9.13 13.97 -11.28
CA GLU A 199 -8.70 13.56 -12.62
C GLU A 199 -7.66 12.43 -12.58
N ASN A 200 -6.68 12.53 -11.69
CA ASN A 200 -5.62 11.53 -11.57
C ASN A 200 -6.14 10.23 -10.97
N ILE A 201 -6.99 10.28 -9.95
CA ILE A 201 -7.62 9.07 -9.40
C ILE A 201 -8.48 8.38 -10.46
N ARG A 202 -9.27 9.14 -11.25
CA ARG A 202 -10.07 8.58 -12.34
C ARG A 202 -9.22 7.91 -13.43
N LYS A 203 -7.99 8.38 -13.67
CA LYS A 203 -7.04 7.72 -14.58
C LYS A 203 -6.37 6.49 -13.97
N LEU A 204 -6.17 6.47 -12.66
CA LEU A 204 -5.59 5.34 -11.94
C LEU A 204 -6.57 4.15 -11.84
N ILE A 205 -7.86 4.41 -11.57
CA ILE A 205 -8.85 3.36 -11.33
C ILE A 205 -8.90 2.28 -12.42
N PRO A 206 -8.92 2.59 -13.72
CA PRO A 206 -8.85 1.55 -14.76
C PRO A 206 -7.64 0.63 -14.64
N LYS A 207 -6.48 1.18 -14.22
CA LYS A 207 -5.25 0.40 -14.02
C LYS A 207 -5.36 -0.52 -12.79
N LEU A 208 -6.04 -0.07 -11.72
CA LEU A 208 -6.34 -0.90 -10.54
C LEU A 208 -7.28 -2.06 -10.92
N LEU A 209 -8.29 -1.79 -11.71
CA LEU A 209 -9.23 -2.80 -12.21
C LEU A 209 -8.54 -3.80 -13.16
N GLU A 210 -7.58 -3.37 -13.97
CA GLU A 210 -6.76 -4.23 -14.83
C GLU A 210 -5.97 -5.28 -14.05
N VAL A 211 -5.56 -4.96 -12.81
CA VAL A 211 -4.87 -5.92 -11.93
C VAL A 211 -5.80 -6.56 -10.88
N GLY A 212 -7.12 -6.33 -11.01
CA GLY A 212 -8.15 -6.98 -10.19
C GLY A 212 -8.41 -6.35 -8.82
N ILE A 213 -7.89 -5.15 -8.54
CA ILE A 213 -8.16 -4.43 -7.30
C ILE A 213 -9.55 -3.81 -7.36
N THR A 214 -10.42 -4.21 -6.42
CA THR A 214 -11.79 -3.70 -6.28
C THR A 214 -11.99 -2.87 -5.01
N THR A 215 -11.04 -2.93 -4.08
CA THR A 215 -11.05 -2.18 -2.82
C THR A 215 -9.62 -1.75 -2.46
N VAL A 216 -9.45 -0.51 -2.02
CA VAL A 216 -8.19 0.01 -1.47
C VAL A 216 -8.41 0.58 -0.08
N ASN A 217 -7.49 0.30 0.85
CA ASN A 217 -7.43 0.99 2.12
C ASN A 217 -6.51 2.20 1.96
N ALA A 218 -7.12 3.37 1.82
CA ALA A 218 -6.43 4.62 1.53
C ALA A 218 -5.86 5.23 2.83
N MET A 219 -4.55 5.29 2.92
CA MET A 219 -3.77 5.89 4.01
C MET A 219 -3.47 7.34 3.65
N GLU A 220 -4.32 8.28 4.06
CA GLU A 220 -4.26 9.66 3.58
C GLU A 220 -4.13 10.67 4.71
N GLY A 221 -3.44 11.78 4.43
CA GLY A 221 -3.23 12.88 5.37
C GLY A 221 -1.96 12.76 6.22
N GLY A 222 -1.76 13.71 7.13
CA GLY A 222 -0.71 13.69 8.13
C GLY A 222 0.69 14.10 7.67
N TYR A 223 1.69 13.63 8.41
CA TYR A 223 3.09 13.96 8.19
C TYR A 223 3.59 13.45 6.84
N MET A 224 4.27 14.29 6.08
CA MET A 224 4.76 14.07 4.71
C MET A 224 3.69 14.02 3.61
N TYR A 225 2.41 14.05 3.95
CA TYR A 225 1.27 14.07 3.04
C TYR A 225 0.44 15.35 3.26
N SER A 226 -0.78 15.38 2.78
CA SER A 226 -1.67 16.53 2.94
C SER A 226 -3.01 16.12 3.55
N ASP A 227 -3.48 16.84 4.55
CA ASP A 227 -4.85 16.69 5.05
C ASP A 227 -5.91 16.98 3.98
N LYS A 228 -5.54 17.74 2.91
CA LYS A 228 -6.43 17.93 1.77
C LYS A 228 -6.71 16.63 1.02
N ASP A 229 -5.74 15.69 1.00
CA ASP A 229 -5.92 14.39 0.38
C ASP A 229 -6.96 13.58 1.13
N ALA A 230 -6.83 13.47 2.47
CA ALA A 230 -7.80 12.79 3.31
C ALA A 230 -9.20 13.44 3.25
N ASN A 231 -9.27 14.78 3.23
CA ASN A 231 -10.53 15.50 3.11
C ASN A 231 -11.18 15.26 1.75
N PHE A 232 -10.40 15.32 0.68
CA PHE A 232 -10.89 15.04 -0.68
C PHE A 232 -11.46 13.63 -0.78
N ILE A 233 -10.71 12.61 -0.30
CA ILE A 233 -11.21 11.22 -0.31
C ILE A 233 -12.49 11.10 0.53
N TYR A 234 -12.54 11.70 1.73
CA TYR A 234 -13.73 11.67 2.57
C TYR A 234 -14.97 12.23 1.87
N GLU A 235 -14.82 13.34 1.15
CA GLU A 235 -15.92 14.04 0.46
C GLU A 235 -16.39 13.31 -0.81
N HIS A 236 -15.48 12.57 -1.47
CA HIS A 236 -15.69 11.99 -2.81
C HIS A 236 -15.62 10.45 -2.86
N ILE A 237 -15.62 9.77 -1.71
CA ILE A 237 -15.45 8.31 -1.64
C ILE A 237 -16.50 7.55 -2.47
N ALA A 238 -17.71 8.07 -2.56
CA ALA A 238 -18.82 7.46 -3.29
C ALA A 238 -18.81 7.75 -4.82
N ASP A 239 -17.94 8.65 -5.28
CA ASP A 239 -17.89 9.08 -6.68
C ASP A 239 -17.04 8.14 -7.55
N PHE A 240 -16.38 7.17 -6.93
CA PHE A 240 -15.48 6.24 -7.59
C PHE A 240 -16.08 4.83 -7.68
N PRO A 241 -15.82 4.08 -8.77
CA PRO A 241 -16.43 2.77 -9.01
C PRO A 241 -15.77 1.62 -8.22
N ILE A 242 -14.74 1.88 -7.41
CA ILE A 242 -14.11 0.93 -6.48
C ILE A 242 -14.39 1.35 -5.04
N ASP A 243 -14.25 0.42 -4.09
CA ASP A 243 -14.37 0.80 -2.70
C ASP A 243 -13.08 1.44 -2.20
N ILE A 244 -13.22 2.59 -1.55
CA ILE A 244 -12.13 3.29 -0.89
C ILE A 244 -12.43 3.32 0.61
N VAL A 245 -11.53 2.75 1.41
CA VAL A 245 -11.64 2.70 2.86
C VAL A 245 -10.63 3.67 3.45
N LEU A 246 -11.07 4.84 3.88
CA LEU A 246 -10.18 5.87 4.40
C LEU A 246 -9.69 5.54 5.81
N PHE A 247 -8.37 5.51 5.97
CA PHE A 247 -7.66 5.66 7.23
C PHE A 247 -7.09 7.07 7.28
N TYR A 248 -7.61 7.92 8.16
CA TYR A 248 -7.12 9.29 8.28
C TYR A 248 -5.87 9.33 9.13
N GLN A 249 -4.76 9.59 8.50
CA GLN A 249 -3.45 9.64 9.13
C GLN A 249 -3.28 10.96 9.91
N CYS A 250 -3.83 11.03 11.09
CA CYS A 250 -3.71 12.17 11.99
C CYS A 250 -3.65 11.74 13.46
N LEU A 251 -3.21 12.64 14.34
CA LEU A 251 -3.27 12.48 15.80
C LEU A 251 -4.50 13.15 16.42
N ASP A 252 -5.24 13.91 15.62
CA ASP A 252 -6.38 14.71 16.05
C ASP A 252 -7.66 13.87 15.97
N LEU A 253 -8.09 13.32 17.12
CA LEU A 253 -9.31 12.52 17.22
C LEU A 253 -10.56 13.35 16.93
N ASP A 254 -10.56 14.65 17.22
CA ASP A 254 -11.72 15.50 16.99
C ASP A 254 -12.02 15.61 15.49
N LYS A 255 -11.01 15.77 14.65
CA LYS A 255 -11.17 15.72 13.18
C LYS A 255 -11.85 14.43 12.70
N VAL A 256 -11.45 13.29 13.28
CA VAL A 256 -11.99 11.97 12.92
C VAL A 256 -13.44 11.84 13.38
N ARG A 257 -13.74 12.32 14.60
CA ARG A 257 -15.08 12.30 15.20
C ARG A 257 -16.05 13.22 14.48
N GLU A 258 -15.65 14.44 14.16
CA GLU A 258 -16.46 15.40 13.40
C GLU A 258 -16.89 14.83 12.04
N LYS A 259 -15.98 14.11 11.38
CA LYS A 259 -16.25 13.42 10.11
C LYS A 259 -16.96 12.07 10.29
N LYS A 260 -17.25 11.66 11.53
CA LYS A 260 -17.86 10.34 11.84
C LYS A 260 -17.10 9.16 11.23
N LEU A 261 -15.80 9.31 11.05
CA LEU A 261 -14.94 8.23 10.58
C LEU A 261 -14.80 7.17 11.68
N LYS A 262 -14.64 5.92 11.27
CA LYS A 262 -14.46 4.78 12.18
C LYS A 262 -12.99 4.39 12.36
N ARG A 263 -12.08 5.04 11.61
CA ARG A 263 -10.66 4.65 11.48
C ARG A 263 -9.75 5.86 11.60
N ILE A 264 -8.62 5.65 12.25
CA ILE A 264 -7.58 6.67 12.47
C ILE A 264 -6.19 6.04 12.30
N GLY A 265 -5.20 6.84 11.93
CA GLY A 265 -3.85 6.34 11.69
C GLY A 265 -3.65 5.97 10.23
N GLY A 266 -3.14 4.78 9.98
CA GLY A 266 -2.66 4.37 8.67
C GLY A 266 -1.13 4.37 8.69
N SER A 267 -0.49 5.25 7.98
CA SER A 267 0.96 5.46 8.09
C SER A 267 1.34 6.42 9.23
N LEU A 268 0.78 6.23 10.43
CA LEU A 268 1.19 6.98 11.62
C LEU A 268 2.52 6.42 12.12
N TYR A 269 3.60 7.11 11.79
CA TYR A 269 4.98 6.65 11.98
C TYR A 269 5.35 6.55 13.47
N ILE A 270 5.57 5.32 13.98
CA ILE A 270 6.18 5.09 15.29
C ILE A 270 7.70 5.14 15.19
N ASP A 271 8.24 4.76 14.04
CA ASP A 271 9.66 4.88 13.67
C ASP A 271 9.80 5.31 12.19
N GLY A 272 10.97 5.13 11.62
CA GLY A 272 11.25 5.44 10.22
C GLY A 272 11.52 4.19 9.38
N THR A 273 12.28 4.35 8.28
CA THR A 273 12.57 3.30 7.30
C THR A 273 13.93 2.65 7.52
N ARG A 274 14.09 1.41 7.06
CA ARG A 274 15.41 0.74 7.03
C ARG A 274 16.34 1.38 5.99
N GLY A 275 15.81 1.77 4.85
CA GLY A 275 16.59 2.45 3.81
C GLY A 275 17.34 3.66 4.34
N ALA A 276 16.64 4.51 5.09
CA ALA A 276 17.21 5.70 5.73
C ALA A 276 17.96 5.42 7.06
N ARG A 277 17.95 4.19 7.58
CA ARG A 277 18.46 3.78 8.91
C ARG A 277 17.77 4.51 10.07
N THR A 278 16.50 4.80 9.90
CA THR A 278 15.67 5.48 10.90
C THR A 278 14.64 4.55 11.55
N ALA A 279 14.46 3.33 11.03
CA ALA A 279 13.68 2.29 11.73
C ALA A 279 14.34 1.95 13.07
N ALA A 280 13.54 1.89 14.14
CA ALA A 280 14.03 1.76 15.51
C ALA A 280 14.35 0.30 15.86
N LEU A 281 15.64 -0.02 15.96
CA LEU A 281 16.17 -1.36 16.19
C LEU A 281 16.69 -1.51 17.62
N THR A 282 16.65 -2.72 18.18
CA THR A 282 17.33 -3.09 19.43
C THR A 282 18.84 -3.33 19.24
N PHE A 283 19.34 -3.21 18.00
CA PHE A 283 20.73 -3.43 17.62
C PHE A 283 21.16 -2.41 16.58
N GLU A 284 22.46 -2.21 16.45
CA GLU A 284 23.03 -1.29 15.46
C GLU A 284 22.83 -1.76 14.02
N TYR A 285 22.68 -0.80 13.11
CA TYR A 285 22.72 -1.09 11.68
C TYR A 285 24.11 -1.63 11.30
N ASN A 286 24.13 -2.70 10.52
CA ASN A 286 25.36 -3.41 10.15
C ASN A 286 26.35 -2.52 9.36
N ASP A 287 25.84 -1.64 8.54
CA ASP A 287 26.62 -0.72 7.69
C ASP A 287 26.80 0.68 8.30
N LYS A 288 26.34 0.90 9.55
CA LYS A 288 26.51 2.15 10.28
C LYS A 288 26.59 1.91 11.78
N PRO A 289 27.76 1.53 12.30
CA PRO A 289 27.96 1.34 13.75
C PRO A 289 27.53 2.56 14.56
N GLY A 290 26.92 2.33 15.72
CA GLY A 290 26.36 3.36 16.59
C GLY A 290 24.97 3.84 16.19
N GLU A 291 24.45 3.48 15.02
CA GLU A 291 23.10 3.86 14.59
C GLU A 291 22.10 2.72 14.87
N MET A 292 21.02 3.03 15.59
CA MET A 292 19.93 2.09 15.91
C MET A 292 18.56 2.64 15.50
N GLY A 293 18.51 3.71 14.71
CA GLY A 293 17.28 4.41 14.40
C GLY A 293 16.63 5.08 15.63
N ARG A 294 15.41 5.56 15.45
CA ARG A 294 14.74 6.32 16.51
C ARG A 294 13.24 6.07 16.55
N LEU A 295 12.67 6.15 17.75
CA LEU A 295 11.23 6.26 17.95
C LEU A 295 10.81 7.74 17.78
N ILE A 296 9.63 7.95 17.21
CA ILE A 296 9.05 9.29 17.03
C ILE A 296 8.25 9.68 18.27
N PHE A 297 7.65 8.71 18.95
CA PHE A 297 6.87 8.91 20.17
C PHE A 297 7.58 8.28 21.37
N SER A 298 7.47 8.93 22.53
CA SER A 298 7.74 8.26 23.80
C SER A 298 6.62 7.23 24.08
N GLN A 299 6.93 6.22 24.90
CA GLN A 299 5.93 5.21 25.29
C GLN A 299 4.70 5.87 25.96
N LYS A 300 4.92 6.92 26.76
CA LYS A 300 3.84 7.63 27.46
C LYS A 300 2.89 8.35 26.48
N GLU A 301 3.43 9.06 25.50
CA GLU A 301 2.63 9.74 24.48
C GLU A 301 1.80 8.74 23.68
N LEU A 302 2.42 7.64 23.25
CA LEU A 302 1.73 6.62 22.50
C LEU A 302 0.65 5.90 23.33
N ASN A 303 0.92 5.62 24.61
CA ASN A 303 -0.07 5.02 25.52
C ASN A 303 -1.35 5.86 25.61
N VAL A 304 -1.20 7.18 25.80
CA VAL A 304 -2.34 8.11 25.90
C VAL A 304 -3.13 8.11 24.59
N PHE A 305 -2.46 8.25 23.46
CA PHE A 305 -3.13 8.28 22.16
C PHE A 305 -3.88 6.98 21.83
N VAL A 306 -3.25 5.83 22.09
CA VAL A 306 -3.88 4.52 21.85
C VAL A 306 -5.06 4.31 22.79
N GLU A 307 -4.95 4.66 24.09
CA GLU A 307 -6.06 4.60 25.06
C GLU A 307 -7.26 5.43 24.58
N GLU A 308 -7.03 6.65 24.12
CA GLU A 308 -8.09 7.50 23.58
C GLU A 308 -8.76 6.88 22.33
N CYS A 309 -7.99 6.22 21.45
CA CYS A 309 -8.56 5.48 20.31
C CYS A 309 -9.48 4.35 20.78
N TYR A 310 -9.10 3.59 21.84
CA TYR A 310 -9.93 2.54 22.42
C TYR A 310 -11.23 3.12 23.01
N ILE A 311 -11.14 4.18 23.82
CA ILE A 311 -12.31 4.83 24.44
C ILE A 311 -13.30 5.32 23.37
N ASN A 312 -12.79 5.88 22.28
CA ASN A 312 -13.60 6.38 21.17
C ASN A 312 -14.02 5.27 20.18
N LYS A 313 -13.66 4.01 20.42
CA LYS A 313 -13.95 2.85 19.56
C LYS A 313 -13.52 3.05 18.11
N LEU A 314 -12.41 3.72 17.90
CA LEU A 314 -11.79 3.93 16.60
C LEU A 314 -10.84 2.78 16.29
N GLN A 315 -10.94 2.17 15.12
CA GLN A 315 -9.91 1.27 14.63
C GLN A 315 -8.65 2.09 14.35
N LEU A 316 -7.56 1.76 15.04
CA LEU A 316 -6.26 2.42 14.90
C LEU A 316 -5.36 1.59 14.00
N SER A 317 -4.56 2.27 13.17
CA SER A 317 -3.48 1.67 12.39
C SER A 317 -2.17 2.41 12.67
N LEU A 318 -1.11 1.68 13.04
CA LEU A 318 0.20 2.21 13.41
C LEU A 318 1.28 1.69 12.48
N TYR A 319 2.08 2.59 11.93
CA TYR A 319 3.28 2.23 11.16
C TYR A 319 4.40 1.76 12.08
N THR A 320 4.91 0.55 11.85
CA THR A 320 5.96 -0.07 12.69
C THR A 320 6.89 -0.93 11.82
N ILE A 321 8.17 -0.59 11.73
CA ILE A 321 9.16 -1.39 10.99
C ILE A 321 10.14 -2.08 11.92
N GLY A 322 10.80 -1.32 12.79
CA GLY A 322 11.81 -1.84 13.70
C GLY A 322 11.22 -2.59 14.89
N ASP A 323 11.97 -3.52 15.41
CA ASP A 323 11.57 -4.34 16.56
C ASP A 323 11.27 -3.52 17.82
N ARG A 324 11.93 -2.35 18.02
CA ARG A 324 11.59 -1.42 19.12
C ARG A 324 10.27 -0.70 18.86
N ALA A 325 9.97 -0.31 17.62
CA ALA A 325 8.70 0.32 17.28
C ALA A 325 7.54 -0.65 17.50
N ILE A 326 7.71 -1.91 17.07
CA ILE A 326 6.74 -2.98 17.29
C ILE A 326 6.52 -3.18 18.79
N GLU A 327 7.59 -3.22 19.60
CA GLU A 327 7.50 -3.35 21.05
C GLU A 327 6.73 -2.19 21.67
N THR A 328 7.04 -0.95 21.26
CA THR A 328 6.39 0.26 21.76
C THR A 328 4.90 0.28 21.43
N ALA A 329 4.52 -0.14 20.20
CA ALA A 329 3.13 -0.24 19.81
C ALA A 329 2.37 -1.32 20.60
N LEU A 330 2.96 -2.51 20.78
CA LEU A 330 2.37 -3.59 21.58
C LEU A 330 2.13 -3.17 23.03
N ASN A 331 3.12 -2.53 23.66
CA ASN A 331 2.99 -2.03 25.03
C ASN A 331 1.85 -0.99 25.15
N ALA A 332 1.68 -0.13 24.14
CA ALA A 332 0.58 0.85 24.13
C ALA A 332 -0.79 0.17 23.98
N HIS A 333 -0.91 -0.86 23.16
CA HIS A 333 -2.15 -1.64 23.02
C HIS A 333 -2.46 -2.45 24.29
N GLU A 334 -1.46 -3.05 24.95
CA GLU A 334 -1.63 -3.74 26.23
C GLU A 334 -2.11 -2.76 27.31
N TYR A 335 -1.45 -1.60 27.44
CA TYR A 335 -1.84 -0.54 28.36
C TYR A 335 -3.30 -0.10 28.14
N ALA A 336 -3.68 0.20 26.89
CA ALA A 336 -5.02 0.63 26.56
C ALA A 336 -6.08 -0.45 26.84
N LEU A 337 -5.77 -1.72 26.51
CA LEU A 337 -6.66 -2.85 26.81
C LEU A 337 -6.84 -3.05 28.32
N GLU A 338 -5.77 -2.96 29.11
CA GLU A 338 -5.82 -3.06 30.58
C GLU A 338 -6.67 -1.94 31.18
N LYS A 339 -6.52 -0.70 30.71
CA LYS A 339 -7.27 0.47 31.18
C LYS A 339 -8.73 0.45 30.82
N THR A 340 -9.08 0.04 29.60
CA THR A 340 -10.43 0.21 29.05
C THR A 340 -11.24 -1.08 29.04
N GLY A 341 -10.61 -2.25 28.99
CA GLY A 341 -11.25 -3.54 28.78
C GLY A 341 -11.89 -3.72 27.40
N ILE A 342 -11.76 -2.76 26.48
CA ILE A 342 -12.40 -2.75 25.16
C ILE A 342 -11.65 -3.69 24.22
N LYS A 343 -12.39 -4.59 23.57
CA LYS A 343 -11.87 -5.59 22.62
C LYS A 343 -12.59 -5.53 21.28
N GLY A 344 -12.05 -6.22 20.27
CA GLY A 344 -12.73 -6.43 18.99
C GLY A 344 -12.61 -5.25 18.01
N LEU A 345 -11.77 -4.25 18.30
CA LEU A 345 -11.57 -3.10 17.43
C LEU A 345 -10.66 -3.40 16.22
N ARG A 346 -10.03 -4.60 16.18
CA ARG A 346 -9.19 -5.05 15.07
C ARG A 346 -8.15 -4.01 14.68
N HIS A 347 -7.47 -3.43 15.67
CA HIS A 347 -6.40 -2.47 15.41
C HIS A 347 -5.32 -3.11 14.55
N ARG A 348 -4.67 -2.28 13.74
CA ARG A 348 -3.69 -2.76 12.77
C ARG A 348 -2.29 -2.25 13.11
N MET A 349 -1.32 -3.08 12.82
CA MET A 349 0.08 -2.71 12.75
C MET A 349 0.52 -2.88 11.30
N GLU A 350 1.04 -1.82 10.72
CA GLU A 350 1.48 -1.78 9.32
C GLU A 350 2.97 -2.14 9.22
N HIS A 351 3.34 -2.79 8.15
CA HIS A 351 4.68 -3.28 7.79
C HIS A 351 5.18 -4.42 8.68
N VAL A 352 5.39 -4.20 9.95
CA VAL A 352 5.78 -5.17 10.99
C VAL A 352 6.97 -6.07 10.58
N GLU A 353 7.95 -5.45 9.90
CA GLU A 353 8.97 -6.19 9.17
C GLU A 353 9.93 -6.99 10.06
N LEU A 354 10.19 -6.53 11.29
CA LEU A 354 11.16 -7.16 12.21
C LEU A 354 10.51 -7.74 13.49
N ALA A 355 9.26 -8.20 13.40
CA ALA A 355 8.59 -8.82 14.52
C ALA A 355 9.27 -10.11 14.97
N SER A 356 9.55 -10.22 16.27
CA SER A 356 9.96 -11.47 16.90
C SER A 356 8.76 -12.40 17.17
N LEU A 357 9.00 -13.71 17.32
CA LEU A 357 7.93 -14.67 17.67
C LEU A 357 7.17 -14.29 18.94
N PRO A 358 7.82 -13.83 20.05
CA PRO A 358 7.09 -13.36 21.22
C PRO A 358 6.18 -12.17 20.91
N GLN A 359 6.61 -11.21 20.08
CA GLN A 359 5.81 -10.06 19.68
C GLN A 359 4.60 -10.48 18.83
N ILE A 360 4.78 -11.42 17.88
CA ILE A 360 3.69 -11.97 17.06
C ILE A 360 2.62 -12.61 17.97
N LYS A 361 3.03 -13.42 18.96
CA LYS A 361 2.10 -14.05 19.92
C LYS A 361 1.39 -13.04 20.81
N ARG A 362 2.03 -11.93 21.17
CA ARG A 362 1.38 -10.83 21.93
C ARG A 362 0.35 -10.14 21.07
N ALA A 363 0.67 -9.85 19.81
CA ALA A 363 -0.26 -9.24 18.86
C ALA A 363 -1.52 -10.10 18.65
N GLU A 364 -1.36 -11.42 18.55
CA GLU A 364 -2.49 -12.37 18.46
C GLU A 364 -3.38 -12.28 19.70
N LYS A 365 -2.82 -12.36 20.92
CA LYS A 365 -3.58 -12.25 22.17
C LYS A 365 -4.34 -10.92 22.31
N LEU A 366 -3.80 -9.85 21.75
CA LEU A 366 -4.41 -8.51 21.71
C LEU A 366 -5.51 -8.40 20.64
N GLY A 367 -5.65 -9.40 19.75
CA GLY A 367 -6.58 -9.36 18.62
C GLY A 367 -6.22 -8.31 17.57
N LEU A 368 -4.93 -8.03 17.42
CA LEU A 368 -4.40 -7.14 16.40
C LEU A 368 -4.40 -7.79 15.02
N ILE A 369 -4.19 -7.01 13.99
CA ILE A 369 -4.02 -7.45 12.61
C ILE A 369 -2.67 -6.95 12.11
N PHE A 370 -1.90 -7.81 11.44
CA PHE A 370 -0.73 -7.38 10.70
C PHE A 370 -1.09 -7.10 9.24
N SER A 371 -0.80 -5.88 8.81
CA SER A 371 -0.91 -5.47 7.41
C SER A 371 0.50 -5.30 6.86
N MET A 372 0.91 -6.26 6.03
CA MET A 372 2.30 -6.36 5.58
C MET A 372 2.40 -6.18 4.07
N ASN A 373 3.61 -5.89 3.60
CA ASN A 373 3.90 -5.56 2.21
C ASN A 373 4.83 -6.61 1.58
N PRO A 374 4.30 -7.76 1.10
CA PRO A 374 5.14 -8.84 0.61
C PRO A 374 6.06 -8.45 -0.55
N THR A 375 5.67 -7.46 -1.34
CA THR A 375 6.47 -6.94 -2.46
C THR A 375 7.84 -6.41 -2.03
N TYR A 376 8.00 -6.00 -0.77
CA TYR A 376 9.27 -5.56 -0.20
C TYR A 376 10.36 -6.61 -0.31
N GLU A 377 10.01 -7.89 -0.14
CA GLU A 377 10.94 -9.02 -0.26
C GLU A 377 11.55 -9.10 -1.66
N ARG A 378 10.74 -8.83 -2.69
CA ARG A 378 11.22 -8.82 -4.08
C ARG A 378 12.26 -7.74 -4.35
N TYR A 379 12.08 -6.56 -3.78
CA TYR A 379 12.94 -5.42 -4.07
C TYR A 379 14.17 -5.37 -3.18
N TRP A 380 14.03 -5.63 -1.89
CA TRP A 380 15.06 -5.30 -0.91
C TRP A 380 15.65 -6.48 -0.15
N GLU A 381 15.04 -7.66 -0.18
CA GLU A 381 15.60 -8.84 0.48
C GLU A 381 16.51 -9.68 -0.44
N GLY A 382 17.49 -10.33 0.17
CA GLY A 382 18.49 -11.17 -0.46
C GLY A 382 19.90 -10.84 0.03
N SER A 383 20.83 -11.77 -0.17
CA SER A 383 22.20 -11.69 0.37
C SER A 383 23.03 -10.49 -0.12
N ASN A 384 22.60 -9.85 -1.21
CA ASN A 384 23.32 -8.72 -1.84
C ASN A 384 22.38 -7.52 -2.07
N LYS A 385 21.34 -7.38 -1.26
CA LYS A 385 20.38 -6.29 -1.35
C LYS A 385 20.37 -5.46 -0.07
N MET A 386 19.59 -4.40 -0.06
CA MET A 386 19.54 -3.39 0.99
C MET A 386 19.32 -3.98 2.38
N TYR A 387 18.46 -5.00 2.54
CA TYR A 387 18.23 -5.62 3.85
C TYR A 387 19.49 -6.31 4.40
N SER A 388 20.23 -7.02 3.57
CA SER A 388 21.50 -7.65 4.01
C SER A 388 22.59 -6.61 4.33
N GLU A 389 22.62 -5.50 3.62
CA GLU A 389 23.53 -4.40 3.95
C GLU A 389 23.22 -3.77 5.31
N ARG A 390 21.92 -3.45 5.54
CA ARG A 390 21.44 -2.76 6.74
C ARG A 390 21.47 -3.64 7.98
N LEU A 391 21.10 -4.91 7.85
CA LEU A 391 20.85 -5.82 8.98
C LEU A 391 21.94 -6.89 9.13
N GLY A 392 22.88 -7.01 8.18
CA GLY A 392 23.82 -8.12 8.14
C GLY A 392 23.09 -9.46 8.07
N LYS A 393 23.58 -10.47 8.79
CA LYS A 393 22.95 -11.81 8.81
C LYS A 393 21.51 -11.83 9.35
N ARG A 394 21.06 -10.77 10.03
CA ARG A 394 19.72 -10.65 10.59
C ARG A 394 18.63 -10.38 9.54
N TYR A 395 18.99 -10.08 8.29
CA TYR A 395 18.03 -9.91 7.20
C TYR A 395 17.12 -11.13 7.02
N VAL A 396 17.58 -12.33 7.42
CA VAL A 396 16.76 -13.56 7.37
C VAL A 396 15.64 -13.62 8.41
N GLU A 397 15.53 -12.62 9.27
CA GLU A 397 14.47 -12.51 10.29
C GLU A 397 13.40 -11.47 9.94
N THR A 398 13.39 -10.98 8.70
CA THR A 398 12.38 -10.05 8.21
C THR A 398 11.12 -10.78 7.72
N ASN A 399 9.99 -10.11 7.79
CA ASN A 399 8.71 -10.49 7.16
C ASN A 399 8.29 -11.96 7.40
N LYS A 400 8.12 -12.32 8.66
CA LYS A 400 7.78 -13.68 9.12
C LYS A 400 6.33 -14.09 8.81
N PHE A 401 5.97 -14.18 7.53
CA PHE A 401 4.59 -14.49 7.11
C PHE A 401 4.10 -15.82 7.65
N ARG A 402 4.92 -16.88 7.55
CA ARG A 402 4.55 -18.23 8.00
C ARG A 402 4.27 -18.25 9.49
N GLU A 403 5.19 -17.71 10.28
CA GLU A 403 5.07 -17.67 11.75
C GLU A 403 3.86 -16.83 12.19
N THR A 404 3.56 -15.75 11.47
CA THR A 404 2.37 -14.92 11.72
C THR A 404 1.10 -15.72 11.52
N ILE A 405 0.97 -16.44 10.41
CA ILE A 405 -0.20 -17.29 10.13
C ILE A 405 -0.29 -18.45 11.13
N ASP A 406 0.83 -19.12 11.44
CA ASP A 406 0.86 -20.27 12.37
C ASP A 406 0.50 -19.86 13.81
N SER A 407 0.69 -18.59 14.18
CA SER A 407 0.24 -18.08 15.48
C SER A 407 -1.27 -17.87 15.57
N GLY A 408 -1.99 -17.94 14.46
CA GLY A 408 -3.41 -17.61 14.38
C GLY A 408 -3.72 -16.14 14.14
N LEU A 409 -2.68 -15.28 14.01
CA LEU A 409 -2.86 -13.85 13.76
C LEU A 409 -3.35 -13.62 12.34
N THR A 410 -4.29 -12.69 12.16
CA THR A 410 -4.74 -12.28 10.84
C THR A 410 -3.65 -11.47 10.15
N LEU A 411 -3.26 -11.94 8.96
CA LEU A 411 -2.29 -11.30 8.08
C LEU A 411 -2.99 -10.84 6.80
N CYS A 412 -3.00 -9.54 6.52
CA CYS A 412 -3.45 -8.99 5.25
C CYS A 412 -2.31 -8.38 4.45
N GLY A 413 -2.46 -8.31 3.13
CA GLY A 413 -1.46 -7.83 2.19
C GLY A 413 -1.82 -6.46 1.62
N GLY A 414 -0.84 -5.59 1.51
CA GLY A 414 -0.92 -4.30 0.84
C GLY A 414 0.30 -4.04 -0.02
N SER A 415 0.18 -3.17 -0.99
CA SER A 415 1.28 -2.79 -1.87
C SER A 415 2.19 -1.73 -1.25
N ASP A 416 1.63 -0.88 -0.41
CA ASP A 416 2.24 0.40 -0.04
C ASP A 416 2.55 1.24 -1.31
N SER A 417 1.64 1.13 -2.31
CA SER A 417 1.80 1.95 -3.50
C SER A 417 1.65 3.42 -3.10
N ASP A 418 2.53 4.19 -3.56
CA ASP A 418 3.39 4.12 -4.75
C ASP A 418 4.84 3.69 -4.47
N VAL A 419 5.18 3.32 -3.24
CA VAL A 419 6.54 2.81 -2.89
C VAL A 419 6.85 1.53 -3.67
N CYS A 420 5.86 0.64 -3.79
CA CYS A 420 5.97 -0.60 -4.57
C CYS A 420 4.90 -0.71 -5.66
N ASP A 421 5.08 -1.70 -6.52
CA ASP A 421 4.10 -2.08 -7.52
C ASP A 421 2.79 -2.53 -6.84
N TYR A 422 1.67 -1.97 -7.27
CA TYR A 422 0.35 -2.30 -6.73
C TYR A 422 -0.25 -3.58 -7.31
N ASN A 423 0.37 -4.24 -8.28
CA ASN A 423 -0.15 -5.50 -8.80
C ASN A 423 -0.14 -6.59 -7.72
N PRO A 424 -1.31 -7.09 -7.26
CA PRO A 424 -1.38 -8.07 -6.18
C PRO A 424 -0.64 -9.38 -6.48
N PHE A 425 -0.52 -9.75 -7.77
CA PHE A 425 0.22 -10.96 -8.15
C PHE A 425 1.72 -10.84 -7.86
N VAL A 426 2.29 -9.65 -7.88
CA VAL A 426 3.68 -9.42 -7.45
C VAL A 426 3.83 -9.66 -5.96
N GLY A 427 2.89 -9.17 -5.14
CA GLY A 427 2.88 -9.41 -3.69
C GLY A 427 2.63 -10.89 -3.35
N ILE A 428 1.67 -11.53 -4.01
CA ILE A 428 1.37 -12.97 -3.86
C ILE A 428 2.59 -13.81 -4.24
N HIS A 429 3.23 -13.51 -5.38
CA HIS A 429 4.48 -14.16 -5.80
C HIS A 429 5.56 -14.02 -4.72
N SER A 430 5.75 -12.82 -4.18
CA SER A 430 6.78 -12.54 -3.18
C SER A 430 6.55 -13.29 -1.87
N ALA A 431 5.29 -13.42 -1.43
CA ALA A 431 4.95 -14.17 -0.22
C ALA A 431 5.15 -15.68 -0.39
N VAL A 432 4.81 -16.24 -1.57
CA VAL A 432 4.95 -17.67 -1.88
C VAL A 432 6.42 -18.04 -2.10
N ASN A 433 7.19 -17.17 -2.76
CA ASN A 433 8.59 -17.36 -3.11
C ASN A 433 9.55 -16.60 -2.18
N HIS A 434 9.13 -16.29 -0.94
CA HIS A 434 9.96 -15.58 0.02
C HIS A 434 11.40 -16.13 0.01
N PRO A 435 12.45 -15.27 -0.08
CA PRO A 435 13.85 -15.71 -0.16
C PRO A 435 14.24 -16.65 0.99
N VAL A 436 13.74 -16.41 2.19
CA VAL A 436 13.92 -17.27 3.36
C VAL A 436 12.81 -18.34 3.39
N LYS A 437 13.16 -19.57 3.02
CA LYS A 437 12.19 -20.67 2.84
C LYS A 437 11.25 -20.90 4.04
N LYS A 438 11.73 -20.73 5.28
CA LYS A 438 10.90 -20.93 6.50
C LYS A 438 9.74 -19.94 6.61
N HIS A 439 9.81 -18.77 5.94
CA HIS A 439 8.78 -17.73 5.97
C HIS A 439 7.77 -17.84 4.82
N ARG A 440 7.99 -18.76 3.86
CA ARG A 440 7.10 -18.96 2.72
C ARG A 440 5.72 -19.42 3.16
N ILE A 441 4.71 -18.93 2.48
CA ILE A 441 3.32 -19.34 2.67
C ILE A 441 2.78 -19.99 1.38
N SER A 442 1.70 -20.73 1.49
CA SER A 442 1.07 -21.32 0.31
C SER A 442 0.39 -20.26 -0.57
N LEU A 443 0.21 -20.56 -1.85
CA LEU A 443 -0.53 -19.71 -2.78
C LEU A 443 -1.95 -19.37 -2.26
N TYR A 444 -2.61 -20.35 -1.66
CA TYR A 444 -3.93 -20.15 -1.08
C TYR A 444 -3.92 -19.13 0.07
N GLU A 445 -2.95 -19.21 0.97
CA GLU A 445 -2.78 -18.26 2.07
C GLU A 445 -2.43 -16.88 1.56
N ALA A 446 -1.58 -16.79 0.53
CA ALA A 446 -1.22 -15.52 -0.09
C ALA A 446 -2.42 -14.84 -0.77
N ILE A 447 -3.29 -15.60 -1.45
CA ILE A 447 -4.55 -15.08 -2.01
C ILE A 447 -5.48 -14.58 -0.89
N LYS A 448 -5.56 -15.30 0.25
CA LYS A 448 -6.35 -14.86 1.40
C LYS A 448 -5.90 -13.50 1.95
N MET A 449 -4.61 -13.20 1.93
CA MET A 449 -4.10 -11.90 2.38
C MET A 449 -4.73 -10.72 1.61
N TYR A 450 -4.92 -10.89 0.30
CA TYR A 450 -5.47 -9.87 -0.59
C TYR A 450 -6.97 -9.99 -0.84
N THR A 451 -7.68 -10.86 -0.11
CA THR A 451 -9.11 -11.10 -0.28
C THR A 451 -9.83 -11.11 1.07
N ILE A 452 -10.16 -12.28 1.62
CA ILE A 452 -10.97 -12.41 2.84
C ILE A 452 -10.30 -11.81 4.08
N ASN A 453 -8.97 -11.87 4.20
CA ASN A 453 -8.26 -11.26 5.33
C ASN A 453 -8.28 -9.72 5.22
N GLY A 454 -8.12 -9.18 4.00
CA GLY A 454 -8.31 -7.75 3.74
C GLY A 454 -9.72 -7.28 4.09
N ALA A 455 -10.75 -8.07 3.72
CA ALA A 455 -12.13 -7.79 4.09
C ALA A 455 -12.33 -7.83 5.63
N TYR A 456 -11.76 -8.83 6.31
CA TYR A 456 -11.78 -8.93 7.77
C TYR A 456 -11.14 -7.73 8.45
N ALA A 457 -10.04 -7.24 7.88
CA ALA A 457 -9.31 -6.09 8.43
C ALA A 457 -10.13 -4.78 8.42
N ILE A 458 -11.18 -4.71 7.61
CA ILE A 458 -12.06 -3.53 7.49
C ILE A 458 -13.50 -3.81 7.92
N PHE A 459 -13.77 -4.97 8.57
CA PHE A 459 -15.09 -5.40 9.03
C PHE A 459 -16.10 -5.68 7.89
N GLU A 460 -15.61 -6.09 6.72
CA GLU A 460 -16.43 -6.37 5.53
C GLU A 460 -16.45 -7.85 5.11
N GLU A 461 -15.93 -8.76 5.91
CA GLU A 461 -15.82 -10.19 5.60
C GLU A 461 -17.18 -10.88 5.38
N ASN A 462 -18.25 -10.32 5.91
CA ASN A 462 -19.62 -10.80 5.68
C ASN A 462 -20.20 -10.32 4.34
N ASN A 463 -19.61 -9.27 3.76
CA ASN A 463 -20.12 -8.63 2.54
C ASN A 463 -19.25 -8.96 1.30
N LYS A 464 -17.93 -9.18 1.46
CA LYS A 464 -17.00 -9.40 0.35
C LYS A 464 -15.78 -10.24 0.75
N GLY A 465 -14.84 -10.42 -0.17
CA GLY A 465 -13.56 -11.11 0.05
C GLY A 465 -13.61 -12.62 -0.12
N SER A 466 -14.78 -13.19 -0.41
CA SER A 466 -14.93 -14.62 -0.78
C SER A 466 -16.11 -14.81 -1.74
N LEU A 467 -16.07 -15.89 -2.54
CA LEU A 467 -17.17 -16.25 -3.46
C LEU A 467 -18.23 -17.07 -2.71
N GLU A 468 -19.21 -16.39 -2.11
CA GLU A 468 -20.29 -17.01 -1.34
C GLU A 468 -21.63 -16.34 -1.67
N ILE A 469 -22.71 -17.13 -1.63
CA ILE A 469 -24.07 -16.64 -1.89
C ILE A 469 -24.42 -15.53 -0.90
N GLY A 470 -24.96 -14.42 -1.42
CA GLY A 470 -25.38 -13.25 -0.65
C GLY A 470 -24.29 -12.17 -0.51
N LYS A 471 -23.02 -12.49 -0.80
CA LYS A 471 -21.92 -11.50 -0.82
C LYS A 471 -21.93 -10.69 -2.11
N LEU A 472 -21.29 -9.53 -2.06
CA LEU A 472 -21.08 -8.66 -3.22
C LEU A 472 -20.31 -9.41 -4.32
N ALA A 473 -20.72 -9.22 -5.54
CA ALA A 473 -20.06 -9.76 -6.71
C ALA A 473 -18.86 -8.88 -7.10
N ASP A 474 -17.86 -8.85 -6.22
CA ASP A 474 -16.52 -8.33 -6.47
C ASP A 474 -15.67 -9.53 -6.92
N ILE A 475 -15.45 -9.68 -8.23
CA ILE A 475 -14.97 -10.93 -8.83
C ILE A 475 -13.94 -10.63 -9.91
N ILE A 476 -12.90 -11.47 -10.01
CA ILE A 476 -11.93 -11.43 -11.10
C ILE A 476 -11.86 -12.77 -11.81
N ILE A 477 -11.68 -12.73 -13.13
CA ILE A 477 -11.39 -13.91 -13.97
C ILE A 477 -9.96 -13.78 -14.47
N LEU A 478 -9.15 -14.80 -14.21
CA LEU A 478 -7.74 -14.83 -14.59
C LEU A 478 -7.54 -15.35 -16.01
N ASP A 479 -6.33 -15.20 -16.56
CA ASP A 479 -5.96 -15.70 -17.89
C ASP A 479 -5.63 -17.20 -17.88
N ARG A 480 -5.54 -17.82 -16.69
CA ARG A 480 -5.19 -19.23 -16.50
C ARG A 480 -5.70 -19.79 -15.17
N ASP A 481 -5.52 -21.09 -14.94
CA ASP A 481 -5.66 -21.66 -13.60
C ASP A 481 -4.40 -21.36 -12.80
N ILE A 482 -4.53 -20.52 -11.77
CA ILE A 482 -3.39 -20.08 -10.95
C ILE A 482 -2.82 -21.21 -10.08
N PHE A 483 -3.58 -22.27 -9.83
CA PHE A 483 -3.12 -23.40 -9.02
C PHE A 483 -2.40 -24.50 -9.83
N GLU A 484 -2.40 -24.38 -11.17
CA GLU A 484 -1.72 -25.33 -12.07
C GLU A 484 -0.43 -24.75 -12.69
N ILE A 485 0.02 -23.58 -12.23
CA ILE A 485 1.25 -22.95 -12.73
C ILE A 485 2.40 -23.10 -11.73
N ASP A 486 3.62 -22.94 -12.25
CA ASP A 486 4.81 -22.78 -11.41
C ASP A 486 4.70 -21.51 -10.58
N THR A 487 5.04 -21.60 -9.29
CA THR A 487 5.00 -20.46 -8.36
C THR A 487 5.85 -19.27 -8.82
N GLU A 488 6.95 -19.51 -9.54
CA GLU A 488 7.79 -18.48 -10.15
C GLU A 488 7.11 -17.71 -11.30
N SER A 489 5.93 -18.17 -11.74
CA SER A 489 5.15 -17.54 -12.81
C SER A 489 3.91 -16.79 -12.30
N ILE A 490 3.69 -16.71 -10.99
CA ILE A 490 2.52 -16.06 -10.38
C ILE A 490 2.47 -14.57 -10.76
N ASP A 491 3.61 -13.87 -10.79
CA ASP A 491 3.70 -12.45 -11.15
C ASP A 491 3.38 -12.14 -12.63
N LYS A 492 3.24 -13.17 -13.47
CA LYS A 492 2.89 -13.08 -14.90
C LYS A 492 1.41 -13.33 -15.17
N VAL A 493 0.64 -13.68 -14.13
CA VAL A 493 -0.80 -13.88 -14.23
C VAL A 493 -1.48 -12.55 -14.56
N LYS A 494 -2.46 -12.61 -15.49
CA LYS A 494 -3.24 -11.44 -15.89
C LYS A 494 -4.70 -11.62 -15.50
N VAL A 495 -5.35 -10.53 -15.19
CA VAL A 495 -6.80 -10.46 -15.05
C VAL A 495 -7.39 -10.22 -16.43
N LEU A 496 -8.39 -11.00 -16.81
CA LEU A 496 -9.14 -10.84 -18.05
C LEU A 496 -10.44 -10.06 -17.85
N CYS A 497 -11.03 -10.19 -16.66
CA CYS A 497 -12.27 -9.50 -16.33
C CYS A 497 -12.29 -9.14 -14.84
N THR A 498 -12.73 -7.92 -14.55
CA THR A 498 -13.00 -7.45 -13.19
C THR A 498 -14.44 -6.99 -13.08
N ILE A 499 -15.17 -7.62 -12.19
CA ILE A 499 -16.55 -7.30 -11.84
C ILE A 499 -16.52 -6.66 -10.45
N LYS A 500 -17.15 -5.50 -10.32
CA LYS A 500 -17.31 -4.79 -9.05
C LYS A 500 -18.79 -4.56 -8.78
N SER A 501 -19.28 -5.07 -7.64
CA SER A 501 -20.70 -4.98 -7.26
C SER A 501 -21.62 -5.36 -8.43
N GLY A 502 -21.34 -6.50 -9.07
CA GLY A 502 -22.13 -7.04 -10.18
C GLY A 502 -21.98 -6.30 -11.52
N LYS A 503 -21.14 -5.28 -11.62
CA LYS A 503 -20.89 -4.54 -12.87
C LYS A 503 -19.54 -4.91 -13.45
N ILE A 504 -19.51 -5.27 -14.72
CA ILE A 504 -18.26 -5.51 -15.46
C ILE A 504 -17.57 -4.16 -15.69
N LEU A 505 -16.45 -3.90 -15.04
CA LEU A 505 -15.70 -2.64 -15.14
C LEU A 505 -14.41 -2.78 -15.97
N TYR A 506 -13.89 -4.00 -16.11
CA TYR A 506 -12.76 -4.33 -16.98
C TYR A 506 -13.05 -5.67 -17.67
N ASN A 507 -12.83 -5.78 -18.99
CA ASN A 507 -13.08 -7.01 -19.73
C ASN A 507 -12.26 -7.10 -21.00
N THR A 508 -11.53 -8.20 -21.15
CA THR A 508 -10.74 -8.59 -22.32
C THR A 508 -11.04 -10.02 -22.80
N ILE A 509 -12.12 -10.64 -22.28
CA ILE A 509 -12.55 -11.99 -22.67
C ILE A 509 -13.20 -11.96 -24.05
#